data_d1f5e7ba4b1626bc18b7bed595fc4910
#
_entry.id   d1f5e7ba4b1626bc18b7bed595fc4910
#
_cell.length_a   1.000
_cell.length_b   1.000
_cell.length_c   1.000
_cell.angle_alpha   90.00
_cell.angle_beta   90.00
_cell.angle_gamma   90.00
#
_symmetry.space_group_name_H-M   'P 1'
#
loop_
_entity.id
_entity.type
_entity.pdbx_description
1 polymer ?
#
loop_
_entity_poly.entity_id
_entity_poly.type
_entity_poly.pdbx_seq_one_letter_code
_entity_poly.pdbx_strand_id
1 'polypeptide(L)'
;VKYRREIDEFNDWLFPTVNNGHYRMAFCQSWEAYDEAYQDFFDSVEKLDQRLAENRFLFGDYITDSDVRLYVTLVRWETSYYHNIGPMKKRITECKNLWGYVEDLFSLPVFKKYTFFEFPKNDTKGIFASYPKRIASQVPYEKLWAADGSRKALSKDPENVFKKHPEGESVEDYQSVISTTKWNSQNWADRNPMERTLSTDASINPIESKLRD
;
A
#
# COMPACT_ATOMS: atom_id res chain seq x y z
N VAL A 1 17.14 -10.61 -9.81
CA VAL A 1 16.23 -11.79 -9.71
C VAL A 1 15.90 -12.11 -8.27
N LYS A 2 16.91 -12.25 -7.36
CA LYS A 2 16.68 -12.56 -5.95
C LYS A 2 15.78 -11.51 -5.26
N TYR A 3 16.11 -10.24 -5.39
CA TYR A 3 15.34 -9.15 -4.77
C TYR A 3 13.90 -9.06 -5.28
N ARG A 4 13.67 -9.29 -6.56
CA ARG A 4 12.31 -9.29 -7.10
C ARG A 4 11.45 -10.34 -6.43
N ARG A 5 11.97 -11.54 -6.29
CA ARG A 5 11.25 -12.64 -5.63
C ARG A 5 10.94 -12.31 -4.17
N GLU A 6 11.91 -11.77 -3.44
CA GLU A 6 11.71 -11.36 -2.04
C GLU A 6 10.65 -10.24 -1.92
N ILE A 7 10.65 -9.27 -2.86
CA ILE A 7 9.63 -8.21 -2.93
C ILE A 7 8.26 -8.80 -3.26
N ASP A 8 8.17 -9.72 -4.21
CA ASP A 8 6.90 -10.35 -4.60
C ASP A 8 6.33 -11.17 -3.44
N GLU A 9 7.13 -12.00 -2.77
CA GLU A 9 6.74 -12.79 -1.59
C GLU A 9 6.29 -11.85 -0.43
N PHE A 10 6.99 -10.74 -0.23
CA PHE A 10 6.62 -9.75 0.77
C PHE A 10 5.29 -9.05 0.42
N ASN A 11 5.09 -8.68 -0.83
CA ASN A 11 3.86 -8.05 -1.30
C ASN A 11 2.66 -9.00 -1.23
N ASP A 12 2.86 -10.30 -1.48
CA ASP A 12 1.84 -11.34 -1.34
C ASP A 12 1.36 -11.49 0.11
N TRP A 13 2.26 -11.29 1.07
CA TRP A 13 1.90 -11.22 2.49
C TRP A 13 1.29 -9.85 2.85
N LEU A 14 1.88 -8.75 2.40
CA LEU A 14 1.48 -7.38 2.75
C LEU A 14 0.04 -7.07 2.31
N PHE A 15 -0.33 -7.53 1.12
CA PHE A 15 -1.62 -7.19 0.54
C PHE A 15 -2.81 -7.71 1.37
N PRO A 16 -2.96 -9.01 1.67
CA PRO A 16 -4.10 -9.51 2.41
C PRO A 16 -4.13 -9.05 3.87
N THR A 17 -2.96 -8.85 4.49
CA THR A 17 -2.88 -8.57 5.92
C THR A 17 -2.98 -7.08 6.24
N VAL A 18 -2.36 -6.22 5.44
CA VAL A 18 -2.26 -4.78 5.70
C VAL A 18 -3.04 -3.96 4.68
N ASN A 19 -2.71 -4.06 3.39
CA ASN A 19 -3.37 -3.22 2.39
C ASN A 19 -4.88 -3.48 2.32
N ASN A 20 -5.27 -4.74 2.36
CA ASN A 20 -6.66 -5.19 2.38
C ASN A 20 -7.22 -5.40 3.80
N GLY A 21 -6.39 -5.33 4.83
CA GLY A 21 -6.78 -5.61 6.21
C GLY A 21 -7.93 -4.75 6.71
N HIS A 22 -7.89 -3.45 6.45
CA HIS A 22 -8.98 -2.53 6.80
C HIS A 22 -10.30 -2.89 6.11
N TYR A 23 -10.24 -3.30 4.84
CA TYR A 23 -11.42 -3.69 4.09
C TYR A 23 -11.96 -5.05 4.55
N ARG A 24 -11.09 -6.00 4.91
CA ARG A 24 -11.50 -7.26 5.54
C ARG A 24 -12.29 -7.00 6.83
N MET A 25 -11.83 -6.10 7.69
CA MET A 25 -12.55 -5.69 8.89
C MET A 25 -13.86 -4.96 8.58
N ALA A 26 -13.86 -4.06 7.57
CA ALA A 26 -15.03 -3.25 7.23
C ALA A 26 -16.18 -4.06 6.60
N PHE A 27 -15.87 -5.11 5.86
CA PHE A 27 -16.83 -5.86 5.06
C PHE A 27 -17.06 -7.29 5.54
N CYS A 28 -16.45 -7.69 6.66
CA CYS A 28 -16.73 -8.98 7.28
C CYS A 28 -18.22 -9.13 7.63
N GLN A 29 -18.71 -10.36 7.60
CA GLN A 29 -20.11 -10.67 7.90
C GLN A 29 -20.28 -11.49 9.17
N SER A 30 -19.20 -11.73 9.93
CA SER A 30 -19.25 -12.39 11.22
C SER A 30 -18.17 -11.81 12.16
N TRP A 31 -18.38 -12.02 13.47
CA TRP A 31 -17.41 -11.60 14.48
C TRP A 31 -16.10 -12.37 14.35
N GLU A 32 -16.15 -13.64 14.01
CA GLU A 32 -14.96 -14.48 13.82
C GLU A 32 -14.10 -13.95 12.67
N ALA A 33 -14.71 -13.59 11.54
CA ALA A 33 -14.02 -13.01 10.40
C ALA A 33 -13.45 -11.61 10.72
N TYR A 34 -14.14 -10.84 11.56
CA TYR A 34 -13.65 -9.56 12.05
C TYR A 34 -12.41 -9.76 12.92
N ASP A 35 -12.49 -10.64 13.92
CA ASP A 35 -11.40 -10.90 14.86
C ASP A 35 -10.16 -11.44 14.15
N GLU A 36 -10.34 -12.35 13.18
CA GLU A 36 -9.25 -12.85 12.34
C GLU A 36 -8.56 -11.70 11.57
N ALA A 37 -9.35 -10.89 10.86
CA ALA A 37 -8.82 -9.77 10.08
C ALA A 37 -8.14 -8.71 10.97
N TYR A 38 -8.70 -8.46 12.14
CA TYR A 38 -8.16 -7.54 13.14
C TYR A 38 -6.82 -8.02 13.68
N GLN A 39 -6.72 -9.29 14.05
CA GLN A 39 -5.50 -9.89 14.57
C GLN A 39 -4.40 -9.91 13.50
N ASP A 40 -4.72 -10.41 12.29
CA ASP A 40 -3.79 -10.42 11.15
C ASP A 40 -3.22 -9.04 10.86
N PHE A 41 -4.08 -8.02 10.89
CA PHE A 41 -3.66 -6.65 10.64
C PHE A 41 -2.69 -6.14 11.70
N PHE A 42 -3.04 -6.26 12.98
CA PHE A 42 -2.20 -5.72 14.05
C PHE A 42 -0.92 -6.50 14.29
N ASP A 43 -0.92 -7.82 14.09
CA ASP A 43 0.31 -8.64 14.11
C ASP A 43 1.24 -8.25 12.96
N SER A 44 0.68 -7.92 11.80
CA SER A 44 1.45 -7.45 10.66
C SER A 44 2.01 -6.06 10.87
N VAL A 45 1.24 -5.16 11.46
CA VAL A 45 1.69 -3.83 11.88
C VAL A 45 2.86 -3.90 12.84
N GLU A 46 2.79 -4.81 13.83
CA GLU A 46 3.88 -5.02 14.79
C GLU A 46 5.17 -5.49 14.09
N LYS A 47 5.06 -6.47 13.19
CA LYS A 47 6.20 -6.96 12.39
C LYS A 47 6.81 -5.85 11.51
N LEU A 48 5.98 -5.01 10.92
CA LEU A 48 6.43 -3.86 10.12
C LEU A 48 7.14 -2.82 10.97
N ASP A 49 6.58 -2.50 12.14
CA ASP A 49 7.20 -1.52 13.05
C ASP A 49 8.57 -2.01 13.53
N GLN A 50 8.69 -3.29 13.89
CA GLN A 50 9.98 -3.91 14.26
C GLN A 50 10.97 -3.90 13.09
N ARG A 51 10.55 -4.27 11.88
CA ARG A 51 11.41 -4.24 10.69
C ARG A 51 11.96 -2.85 10.40
N LEU A 52 11.14 -1.83 10.58
CA LEU A 52 11.48 -0.43 10.32
C LEU A 52 12.27 0.22 11.48
N ALA A 53 12.46 -0.46 12.60
CA ALA A 53 13.36 -0.01 13.66
C ALA A 53 14.82 0.00 13.22
N GLU A 54 15.22 -0.95 12.37
CA GLU A 54 16.60 -1.14 11.92
C GLU A 54 16.84 -0.71 10.48
N ASN A 55 15.76 -0.55 9.69
CA ASN A 55 15.84 -0.23 8.27
C ASN A 55 15.11 1.07 7.98
N ARG A 56 15.70 1.93 7.14
CA ARG A 56 15.05 3.16 6.69
C ARG A 56 13.79 2.87 5.87
N PHE A 57 13.88 1.92 4.93
CA PHE A 57 12.78 1.42 4.09
C PHE A 57 12.65 -0.09 4.24
N LEU A 58 11.59 -0.68 3.69
CA LEU A 58 11.26 -2.08 3.87
C LEU A 58 12.38 -3.06 3.46
N PHE A 59 13.18 -2.69 2.47
CA PHE A 59 14.32 -3.47 1.97
C PHE A 59 15.68 -2.75 2.14
N GLY A 60 15.82 -1.94 3.19
CA GLY A 60 17.08 -1.28 3.55
C GLY A 60 17.16 0.18 3.13
N ASP A 61 18.14 0.54 2.32
CA ASP A 61 18.49 1.94 2.03
C ASP A 61 17.66 2.58 0.92
N TYR A 62 16.99 1.79 0.08
CA TYR A 62 16.32 2.25 -1.12
C TYR A 62 14.83 1.91 -1.14
N ILE A 63 14.05 2.81 -1.72
CA ILE A 63 12.62 2.64 -1.89
C ILE A 63 12.35 1.54 -2.93
N THR A 64 11.42 0.64 -2.59
CA THR A 64 10.94 -0.43 -3.44
C THR A 64 9.45 -0.28 -3.73
N ASP A 65 8.90 -1.15 -4.58
CA ASP A 65 7.45 -1.25 -4.83
C ASP A 65 6.66 -1.51 -3.54
N SER A 66 7.21 -2.31 -2.62
CA SER A 66 6.59 -2.59 -1.33
C SER A 66 6.40 -1.33 -0.47
N ASP A 67 7.35 -0.40 -0.51
CA ASP A 67 7.26 0.87 0.22
C ASP A 67 6.12 1.73 -0.33
N VAL A 68 5.97 1.79 -1.66
CA VAL A 68 4.87 2.53 -2.29
C VAL A 68 3.52 1.92 -1.91
N ARG A 69 3.40 0.59 -1.94
CA ARG A 69 2.17 -0.14 -1.55
C ARG A 69 1.81 0.09 -0.10
N LEU A 70 2.77 -0.02 0.80
CA LEU A 70 2.54 0.20 2.23
C LEU A 70 2.16 1.65 2.51
N TYR A 71 2.89 2.61 1.94
CA TYR A 71 2.64 4.04 2.14
C TYR A 71 1.20 4.44 1.86
N VAL A 72 0.63 3.98 0.76
CA VAL A 72 -0.76 4.29 0.38
C VAL A 72 -1.77 3.87 1.45
N THR A 73 -1.53 2.74 2.12
CA THR A 73 -2.38 2.26 3.21
C THR A 73 -2.16 3.07 4.48
N LEU A 74 -0.91 3.33 4.85
CA LEU A 74 -0.57 4.05 6.08
C LEU A 74 -1.07 5.51 6.07
N VAL A 75 -0.97 6.18 4.92
CA VAL A 75 -1.55 7.53 4.74
C VAL A 75 -3.05 7.52 5.00
N ARG A 76 -3.76 6.53 4.48
CA ARG A 76 -5.21 6.40 4.66
C ARG A 76 -5.59 5.94 6.05
N TRP A 77 -4.73 5.23 6.76
CA TRP A 77 -5.01 4.79 8.12
C TRP A 77 -5.35 5.99 9.00
N GLU A 78 -4.48 6.97 9.08
CA GLU A 78 -4.70 8.14 9.92
C GLU A 78 -5.77 9.09 9.34
N THR A 79 -5.80 9.26 8.02
CA THR A 79 -6.66 10.26 7.38
C THR A 79 -8.10 9.78 7.16
N SER A 80 -8.32 8.47 7.10
CA SER A 80 -9.62 7.91 6.72
C SER A 80 -10.01 6.69 7.55
N TYR A 81 -9.19 5.63 7.57
CA TYR A 81 -9.61 4.33 8.10
C TYR A 81 -9.83 4.37 9.61
N TYR A 82 -8.93 4.98 10.36
CA TYR A 82 -9.06 5.10 11.81
C TYR A 82 -10.39 5.72 12.24
N HIS A 83 -10.90 6.66 11.47
CA HIS A 83 -12.13 7.38 11.77
C HIS A 83 -13.40 6.69 11.25
N ASN A 84 -13.27 5.81 10.26
CA ASN A 84 -14.43 5.32 9.50
C ASN A 84 -14.68 3.82 9.63
N ILE A 85 -13.66 3.00 9.91
CA ILE A 85 -13.80 1.53 9.91
C ILE A 85 -14.18 0.98 11.29
N GLY A 86 -14.03 1.76 12.35
CA GLY A 86 -14.39 1.31 13.70
C GLY A 86 -13.22 1.40 14.67
N PRO A 87 -13.37 0.86 15.88
CA PRO A 87 -12.36 0.97 16.91
C PRO A 87 -11.08 0.20 16.51
N MET A 88 -10.02 0.94 16.32
CA MET A 88 -8.69 0.39 16.08
C MET A 88 -7.95 0.24 17.41
N LYS A 89 -7.15 -0.82 17.56
CA LYS A 89 -6.32 -1.09 18.74
C LYS A 89 -5.42 0.10 19.08
N LYS A 90 -4.85 0.72 18.05
CA LYS A 90 -3.96 1.89 18.18
C LYS A 90 -3.98 2.74 16.91
N ARG A 91 -3.53 3.96 17.03
CA ARG A 91 -3.27 4.87 15.91
C ARG A 91 -1.90 4.56 15.29
N ILE A 92 -1.69 4.95 14.05
CA ILE A 92 -0.37 4.85 13.43
C ILE A 92 0.69 5.66 14.19
N THR A 93 0.31 6.79 14.76
CA THR A 93 1.18 7.66 15.58
C THR A 93 1.74 6.97 16.83
N GLU A 94 1.11 5.88 17.29
CA GLU A 94 1.57 5.06 18.41
C GLU A 94 2.56 3.97 17.97
N CYS A 95 2.73 3.75 16.66
CA CYS A 95 3.72 2.87 16.07
C CYS A 95 4.94 3.69 15.68
N LYS A 96 5.90 3.83 16.57
CA LYS A 96 7.01 4.79 16.48
C LYS A 96 7.78 4.72 15.16
N ASN A 97 8.12 3.52 14.72
CA ASN A 97 8.95 3.34 13.53
C ASN A 97 8.12 3.48 12.24
N LEU A 98 6.88 2.96 12.24
CA LEU A 98 5.94 3.16 11.14
C LEU A 98 5.55 4.63 10.97
N TRP A 99 5.33 5.34 12.09
CA TRP A 99 5.02 6.76 12.02
C TRP A 99 6.18 7.55 11.42
N GLY A 100 7.39 7.40 11.96
CA GLY A 100 8.58 8.06 11.41
C GLY A 100 8.86 7.68 9.95
N TYR A 101 8.57 6.43 9.56
CA TYR A 101 8.69 5.99 8.17
C TYR A 101 7.70 6.70 7.23
N VAL A 102 6.45 6.88 7.64
CA VAL A 102 5.46 7.63 6.85
C VAL A 102 5.88 9.09 6.70
N GLU A 103 6.35 9.71 7.80
CA GLU A 103 6.85 11.08 7.76
C GLU A 103 8.08 11.22 6.85
N ASP A 104 9.03 10.27 6.91
CA ASP A 104 10.22 10.26 6.06
C ASP A 104 9.84 10.13 4.57
N LEU A 105 8.94 9.21 4.22
CA LEU A 105 8.43 9.10 2.85
C LEU A 105 7.69 10.36 2.41
N PHE A 106 6.81 10.90 3.25
CA PHE A 106 6.06 12.13 2.93
C PHE A 106 6.98 13.34 2.75
N SER A 107 8.15 13.37 3.41
CA SER A 107 9.15 14.43 3.23
C SER A 107 9.77 14.47 1.83
N LEU A 108 9.72 13.34 1.10
CA LEU A 108 10.28 13.23 -0.24
C LEU A 108 9.37 13.96 -1.25
N PRO A 109 9.94 14.80 -2.14
CA PRO A 109 9.14 15.65 -3.03
C PRO A 109 8.11 14.89 -3.87
N VAL A 110 8.44 13.69 -4.34
CA VAL A 110 7.54 12.88 -5.16
C VAL A 110 6.34 12.38 -4.35
N PHE A 111 6.55 11.87 -3.14
CA PHE A 111 5.45 11.41 -2.28
C PHE A 111 4.58 12.59 -1.86
N LYS A 112 5.19 13.69 -1.42
CA LYS A 112 4.48 14.91 -1.04
C LYS A 112 3.61 15.46 -2.18
N LYS A 113 4.15 15.51 -3.40
CA LYS A 113 3.45 15.99 -4.59
C LYS A 113 2.21 15.18 -4.94
N TYR A 114 2.24 13.87 -4.71
CA TYR A 114 1.15 12.95 -5.09
C TYR A 114 0.30 12.48 -3.90
N THR A 115 0.45 13.08 -2.73
CA THR A 115 -0.41 12.83 -1.57
C THR A 115 -1.44 13.95 -1.44
N PHE A 116 -2.67 13.64 -1.80
CA PHE A 116 -3.79 14.59 -1.80
C PHE A 116 -4.70 14.33 -0.60
N PHE A 117 -4.51 15.05 0.50
CA PHE A 117 -5.30 14.88 1.72
C PHE A 117 -6.77 15.29 1.56
N GLU A 118 -7.08 16.17 0.61
CA GLU A 118 -8.45 16.59 0.36
C GLU A 118 -9.34 15.45 -0.16
N PHE A 119 -8.76 14.48 -0.87
CA PHE A 119 -9.52 13.35 -1.40
C PHE A 119 -10.10 12.46 -0.28
N PRO A 120 -9.31 11.94 0.68
CA PRO A 120 -9.84 11.19 1.83
C PRO A 120 -10.78 12.00 2.71
N LYS A 121 -10.50 13.30 2.90
CA LYS A 121 -11.33 14.20 3.72
C LYS A 121 -12.71 14.44 3.12
N ASN A 122 -12.80 14.52 1.80
CA ASN A 122 -13.98 14.97 1.06
C ASN A 122 -14.66 13.85 0.27
N ASP A 123 -14.32 12.57 0.52
CA ASP A 123 -15.01 11.45 -0.11
C ASP A 123 -16.48 11.39 0.31
N THR A 124 -17.33 11.96 -0.53
CA THR A 124 -18.79 11.97 -0.34
C THR A 124 -19.51 10.92 -1.18
N LYS A 125 -18.81 10.19 -2.02
CA LYS A 125 -19.35 9.22 -2.99
C LYS A 125 -18.73 7.82 -2.89
N GLY A 126 -17.65 7.67 -2.12
CA GLY A 126 -16.96 6.40 -1.95
C GLY A 126 -17.59 5.50 -0.90
N ILE A 127 -16.86 4.44 -0.54
CA ILE A 127 -17.26 3.44 0.46
C ILE A 127 -17.73 4.08 1.78
N PHE A 128 -17.16 5.20 2.16
CA PHE A 128 -17.43 5.89 3.41
C PHE A 128 -18.41 7.06 3.29
N ALA A 129 -19.12 7.17 2.17
CA ALA A 129 -20.08 8.26 1.91
C ALA A 129 -21.20 8.34 2.95
N SER A 130 -21.57 7.20 3.54
CA SER A 130 -22.59 7.11 4.59
C SER A 130 -22.11 7.54 5.98
N TYR A 131 -20.80 7.67 6.17
CA TYR A 131 -20.26 8.09 7.45
C TYR A 131 -20.29 9.61 7.57
N PRO A 132 -20.67 10.16 8.73
CA PRO A 132 -20.64 11.61 8.93
C PRO A 132 -19.22 12.13 8.80
N LYS A 133 -19.09 13.30 8.14
CA LYS A 133 -17.82 14.03 8.04
C LYS A 133 -17.29 14.27 9.46
N ARG A 134 -16.10 13.78 9.74
CA ARG A 134 -15.52 13.83 11.08
C ARG A 134 -14.42 14.89 11.16
N ILE A 135 -13.92 15.08 12.37
CA ILE A 135 -12.83 16.02 12.71
C ILE A 135 -11.60 15.84 11.81
N ALA A 136 -11.36 14.64 11.27
CA ALA A 136 -10.27 14.36 10.33
C ALA A 136 -10.18 15.35 9.16
N SER A 137 -11.32 15.88 8.68
CA SER A 137 -11.36 16.88 7.61
C SER A 137 -10.69 18.21 7.98
N GLN A 138 -10.51 18.49 9.25
CA GLN A 138 -9.94 19.74 9.78
C GLN A 138 -8.48 19.59 10.20
N VAL A 139 -7.93 18.39 10.21
CA VAL A 139 -6.56 18.12 10.64
C VAL A 139 -5.58 18.59 9.57
N PRO A 140 -4.61 19.45 9.91
CA PRO A 140 -3.61 19.95 8.97
C PRO A 140 -2.48 18.91 8.78
N TYR A 141 -2.76 17.80 8.10
CA TYR A 141 -1.82 16.68 7.93
C TYR A 141 -0.46 17.09 7.37
N GLU A 142 -0.45 18.06 6.46
CA GLU A 142 0.77 18.56 5.84
C GLU A 142 1.75 19.19 6.85
N LYS A 143 1.20 19.68 7.98
CA LYS A 143 1.99 20.25 9.08
C LYS A 143 2.34 19.22 10.14
N LEU A 144 1.46 18.24 10.35
CA LEU A 144 1.67 17.19 11.34
C LEU A 144 2.69 16.15 10.87
N TRP A 145 2.76 15.90 9.57
CA TRP A 145 3.70 14.95 8.98
C TRP A 145 4.99 15.65 8.57
N ALA A 146 5.70 16.11 9.56
CA ALA A 146 6.98 16.80 9.39
C ALA A 146 8.11 15.91 9.92
N ALA A 147 8.79 15.20 9.02
CA ALA A 147 9.94 14.38 9.38
C ALA A 147 11.02 15.20 10.07
N ASP A 148 11.54 14.68 11.16
CA ASP A 148 12.67 15.25 11.90
C ASP A 148 14.03 14.92 11.26
N GLY A 149 14.03 14.06 10.22
CA GLY A 149 15.23 13.60 9.52
C GLY A 149 16.00 12.50 10.24
N SER A 150 15.56 12.06 11.42
CA SER A 150 16.25 11.04 12.23
C SER A 150 16.45 9.72 11.49
N ARG A 151 15.50 9.33 10.64
CA ARG A 151 15.56 8.07 9.87
C ARG A 151 16.66 8.06 8.81
N LYS A 152 17.18 9.20 8.39
CA LYS A 152 18.35 9.28 7.50
C LYS A 152 19.57 8.56 8.08
N ALA A 153 19.72 8.53 9.39
CA ALA A 153 20.81 7.83 10.08
C ALA A 153 20.77 6.31 9.92
N LEU A 154 19.62 5.74 9.55
CA LEU A 154 19.45 4.31 9.27
C LEU A 154 19.93 3.91 7.86
N SER A 155 20.30 4.86 7.02
CA SER A 155 20.71 4.61 5.64
C SER A 155 22.20 4.93 5.43
N LYS A 156 22.85 4.10 4.64
CA LYS A 156 24.24 4.33 4.17
C LYS A 156 24.32 5.32 3.02
N ASP A 157 23.21 5.56 2.32
CA ASP A 157 23.11 6.49 1.18
C ASP A 157 21.84 7.36 1.32
N PRO A 158 21.77 8.24 2.35
CA PRO A 158 20.54 8.91 2.75
C PRO A 158 19.96 9.87 1.71
N GLU A 159 20.78 10.33 0.76
CA GLU A 159 20.37 11.32 -0.25
C GLU A 159 19.92 10.66 -1.58
N ASN A 160 20.19 9.36 -1.79
CA ASN A 160 19.92 8.67 -3.04
C ASN A 160 18.88 7.56 -2.90
N VAL A 161 17.79 7.83 -2.22
CA VAL A 161 16.74 6.85 -1.88
C VAL A 161 16.08 6.16 -3.07
N PHE A 162 16.14 6.74 -4.25
CA PHE A 162 15.63 6.17 -5.51
C PHE A 162 16.72 5.51 -6.35
N LYS A 163 17.93 5.43 -5.85
CA LYS A 163 18.99 4.75 -6.54
C LYS A 163 18.68 3.27 -6.62
N LYS A 164 19.00 2.68 -7.75
CA LYS A 164 18.87 1.24 -7.93
C LYS A 164 19.68 0.52 -6.86
N HIS A 165 19.08 -0.49 -6.23
CA HIS A 165 19.75 -1.32 -5.24
C HIS A 165 21.02 -1.92 -5.87
N PRO A 166 22.20 -1.87 -5.19
CA PRO A 166 23.48 -2.34 -5.76
C PRO A 166 23.42 -3.79 -6.24
N GLU A 167 22.61 -4.63 -5.57
CA GLU A 167 22.37 -6.03 -5.96
C GLU A 167 21.19 -6.19 -6.93
N GLY A 168 20.57 -5.08 -7.34
CA GLY A 168 19.46 -5.09 -8.28
C GLY A 168 19.93 -5.27 -9.72
N GLU A 169 19.04 -5.84 -10.55
CA GLU A 169 19.28 -6.01 -11.97
C GLU A 169 19.56 -4.70 -12.68
N SER A 170 20.40 -4.71 -13.72
CA SER A 170 20.66 -3.56 -14.56
C SER A 170 19.40 -3.15 -15.32
N VAL A 171 19.37 -1.90 -15.85
CA VAL A 171 18.25 -1.47 -16.71
C VAL A 171 18.19 -2.34 -17.95
N GLU A 172 19.35 -2.79 -18.45
CA GLU A 172 19.45 -3.75 -19.54
C GLU A 172 18.85 -5.10 -19.18
N ASP A 173 19.09 -5.61 -17.97
CA ASP A 173 18.48 -6.86 -17.48
C ASP A 173 16.95 -6.72 -17.39
N TYR A 174 16.46 -5.58 -16.92
CA TYR A 174 15.03 -5.30 -16.87
C TYR A 174 14.42 -5.20 -18.29
N GLN A 175 15.10 -4.53 -19.20
CA GLN A 175 14.67 -4.44 -20.60
C GLN A 175 14.74 -5.81 -21.30
N SER A 176 15.74 -6.65 -20.99
CA SER A 176 15.83 -8.00 -21.51
C SER A 176 14.67 -8.87 -21.01
N VAL A 177 14.31 -8.76 -19.73
CA VAL A 177 13.16 -9.45 -19.14
C VAL A 177 11.84 -8.98 -19.73
N ILE A 178 11.66 -7.68 -19.97
CA ILE A 178 10.47 -7.15 -20.66
C ILE A 178 10.44 -7.62 -22.12
N SER A 179 11.58 -7.62 -22.80
CA SER A 179 11.64 -8.05 -24.22
C SER A 179 11.45 -9.56 -24.40
N THR A 180 11.92 -10.36 -23.44
CA THR A 180 11.75 -11.82 -23.45
C THR A 180 10.38 -12.27 -22.93
N THR A 181 9.82 -11.54 -21.98
CA THR A 181 8.43 -11.69 -21.58
C THR A 181 7.60 -10.93 -22.60
N LYS A 182 7.25 -11.53 -23.71
CA LYS A 182 6.36 -10.89 -24.70
C LYS A 182 5.12 -10.32 -23.99
N TRP A 183 5.24 -9.08 -23.52
CA TRP A 183 4.13 -8.30 -23.00
C TRP A 183 3.22 -7.96 -24.19
N ASN A 184 2.38 -8.88 -24.55
CA ASN A 184 1.29 -8.62 -25.46
C ASN A 184 -0.02 -8.63 -24.66
N SER A 185 -1.06 -8.14 -25.24
CA SER A 185 -2.40 -8.13 -24.66
C SER A 185 -2.84 -9.52 -24.16
N GLN A 186 -2.38 -10.57 -24.81
CA GLN A 186 -2.69 -11.95 -24.46
C GLN A 186 -2.01 -12.39 -23.14
N ASN A 187 -0.73 -12.07 -22.97
CA ASN A 187 0.00 -12.41 -21.74
C ASN A 187 -0.51 -11.62 -20.53
N TRP A 188 -1.01 -10.42 -20.76
CA TRP A 188 -1.61 -9.60 -19.72
C TRP A 188 -2.99 -10.14 -19.31
N ALA A 189 -3.83 -10.50 -20.27
CA ALA A 189 -5.12 -11.15 -20.02
C ALA A 189 -4.98 -12.50 -19.31
N ASP A 190 -3.91 -13.25 -19.58
CA ASP A 190 -3.61 -14.50 -18.88
C ASP A 190 -3.21 -14.32 -17.41
N ARG A 191 -2.67 -13.18 -17.06
CA ARG A 191 -2.30 -12.83 -15.68
C ARG A 191 -3.38 -12.10 -14.90
N ASN A 192 -4.35 -11.51 -15.60
CA ASN A 192 -5.42 -10.76 -14.97
C ASN A 192 -6.78 -11.42 -15.24
N PRO A 193 -7.29 -12.26 -14.32
CA PRO A 193 -8.59 -12.90 -14.47
C PRO A 193 -9.74 -11.92 -14.70
N MET A 194 -9.63 -10.68 -14.19
CA MET A 194 -10.64 -9.64 -14.37
C MET A 194 -10.76 -9.20 -15.83
N GLU A 195 -9.66 -9.15 -16.57
CA GLU A 195 -9.69 -8.81 -17.99
C GLU A 195 -10.34 -9.90 -18.83
N ARG A 196 -10.16 -11.16 -18.45
CA ARG A 196 -10.89 -12.26 -19.12
C ARG A 196 -12.39 -12.14 -18.94
N THR A 197 -12.84 -11.70 -17.75
CA THR A 197 -14.26 -11.53 -17.48
C THR A 197 -14.87 -10.31 -18.16
N LEU A 198 -14.06 -9.36 -18.60
CA LEU A 198 -14.46 -8.18 -19.36
C LEU A 198 -14.31 -8.35 -20.87
N SER A 199 -13.86 -9.52 -21.34
CA SER A 199 -13.79 -9.84 -22.77
C SER A 199 -15.17 -9.81 -23.40
N THR A 200 -15.28 -9.20 -24.58
CA THR A 200 -16.51 -9.19 -25.39
C THR A 200 -16.83 -10.53 -26.04
N ASP A 201 -15.94 -11.52 -25.93
CA ASP A 201 -16.19 -12.86 -26.37
C ASP A 201 -17.12 -13.61 -25.43
N ALA A 202 -18.35 -13.81 -25.83
CA ALA A 202 -19.39 -14.47 -25.04
C ALA A 202 -19.03 -15.91 -24.63
N SER A 203 -18.10 -16.57 -25.31
CA SER A 203 -17.58 -17.87 -24.90
C SER A 203 -16.63 -17.80 -23.70
N ILE A 204 -16.05 -16.62 -23.46
CA ILE A 204 -15.08 -16.37 -22.39
C ILE A 204 -15.72 -15.63 -21.22
N ASN A 205 -16.81 -14.88 -21.44
CA ASN A 205 -17.47 -14.07 -20.42
C ASN A 205 -18.98 -14.41 -20.29
N PRO A 206 -19.31 -15.43 -19.51
CA PRO A 206 -20.71 -15.81 -19.28
C PRO A 206 -21.51 -14.77 -18.49
N ILE A 207 -20.86 -13.78 -17.87
CA ILE A 207 -21.53 -12.71 -17.11
C ILE A 207 -22.04 -11.62 -18.07
N GLU A 208 -21.24 -11.21 -19.05
CA GLU A 208 -21.69 -10.22 -20.04
C GLU A 208 -22.84 -10.72 -20.93
N SER A 209 -22.88 -12.02 -21.22
CA SER A 209 -23.99 -12.60 -21.98
C SER A 209 -25.32 -12.50 -21.24
N LYS A 210 -25.31 -12.52 -19.89
CA LYS A 210 -26.50 -12.38 -19.05
C LYS A 210 -26.95 -10.93 -18.82
N LEU A 211 -26.11 -9.96 -19.14
CA LEU A 211 -26.45 -8.52 -19.01
C LEU A 211 -26.99 -7.93 -20.31
N ARG A 212 -27.03 -8.69 -21.39
CA ARG A 212 -27.55 -8.28 -22.72
C ARG A 212 -28.94 -8.80 -23.01
N ASP A 213 -29.46 -9.72 -22.22
CA ASP A 213 -30.82 -10.23 -22.23
C ASP A 213 -31.68 -9.57 -21.13
#